data_7af9f5f81fc9a389d116a91410c43cdd
#
_entry.id   7af9f5f81fc9a389d116a91410c43cdd
#
_cell.length_a   1.000
_cell.length_b   1.000
_cell.length_c   1.000
_cell.angle_alpha   90.00
_cell.angle_beta   90.00
_cell.angle_gamma   90.00
#
_symmetry.space_group_name_H-M   'P 1'
#
loop_
_entity.id
_entity.type
_entity.pdbx_description
1 polymer ?
#
loop_
_entity_poly.entity_id
_entity_poly.type
_entity_poly.pdbx_seq_one_letter_code
_entity_poly.pdbx_strand_id
1 'polypeptide(L)'
;LGIPTRIEIGPKDIEQNQVVVVRRDTREKIVVSLDEIETKLGEILETIQKDMYDRAKAFLDSHIDFAETMDEMNEKFNTKRGFIKAKWCGSAECEDEIKAATGGATTRCICKEDQVKDGDTCIFCGKQAKHVVYFGKAY
;
A
#
# COMPACT_ATOMS: atom_id res chain seq x y z
N LEU A 1 -13.53 19.43 0.23
CA LEU A 1 -14.62 18.73 0.89
C LEU A 1 -14.57 17.25 0.57
N GLY A 2 -14.57 16.40 1.60
CA GLY A 2 -14.42 14.93 1.50
C GLY A 2 -15.72 14.17 1.26
N ILE A 3 -16.71 14.73 0.55
CA ILE A 3 -18.01 14.11 0.33
C ILE A 3 -17.85 12.88 -0.58
N PRO A 4 -18.18 11.65 -0.12
CA PRO A 4 -17.92 10.41 -0.85
C PRO A 4 -18.94 10.14 -1.96
N THR A 5 -20.19 10.59 -1.79
CA THR A 5 -21.29 10.35 -2.74
C THR A 5 -22.05 11.64 -3.01
N ARG A 6 -22.68 11.73 -4.17
CA ARG A 6 -23.62 12.80 -4.55
C ARG A 6 -24.91 12.14 -5.01
N ILE A 7 -26.04 12.65 -4.54
CA ILE A 7 -27.35 12.21 -4.99
C ILE A 7 -27.87 13.23 -6.01
N GLU A 8 -28.22 12.76 -7.19
CA GLU A 8 -28.88 13.51 -8.25
C GLU A 8 -30.34 13.10 -8.31
N ILE A 9 -31.26 14.05 -8.35
CA ILE A 9 -32.69 13.80 -8.44
C ILE A 9 -33.32 14.86 -9.34
N GLY A 10 -34.12 14.42 -10.31
CA GLY A 10 -34.88 15.28 -11.22
C GLY A 10 -36.35 14.86 -11.26
N PRO A 11 -37.21 15.63 -12.00
CA PRO A 11 -38.63 15.33 -12.10
C PRO A 11 -38.91 13.88 -12.58
N LYS A 12 -38.17 13.40 -13.57
CA LYS A 12 -38.29 12.04 -14.09
C LYS A 12 -37.93 10.96 -13.07
N ASP A 13 -36.95 11.24 -12.22
CA ASP A 13 -36.50 10.35 -11.17
C ASP A 13 -37.61 10.20 -10.10
N ILE A 14 -38.24 11.33 -9.75
CA ILE A 14 -39.40 11.34 -8.82
C ILE A 14 -40.56 10.55 -9.37
N GLU A 15 -40.92 10.70 -10.64
CA GLU A 15 -41.96 9.94 -11.30
C GLU A 15 -41.71 8.42 -11.28
N GLN A 16 -40.44 8.03 -11.31
CA GLN A 16 -39.99 6.63 -11.30
C GLN A 16 -39.65 6.10 -9.90
N ASN A 17 -39.88 6.88 -8.85
CA ASN A 17 -39.53 6.57 -7.45
C ASN A 17 -38.07 6.16 -7.30
N GLN A 18 -37.13 6.89 -7.93
CA GLN A 18 -35.71 6.59 -7.92
C GLN A 18 -34.85 7.85 -7.76
N VAL A 19 -33.56 7.63 -7.49
CA VAL A 19 -32.51 8.64 -7.52
C VAL A 19 -31.24 8.07 -8.15
N VAL A 20 -30.33 8.94 -8.57
CA VAL A 20 -29.01 8.53 -9.05
C VAL A 20 -27.96 8.89 -8.00
N VAL A 21 -27.31 7.87 -7.44
CA VAL A 21 -26.18 8.04 -6.54
C VAL A 21 -24.90 8.01 -7.36
N VAL A 22 -24.09 9.05 -7.25
CA VAL A 22 -22.79 9.16 -7.96
C VAL A 22 -21.66 8.96 -6.97
N ARG A 23 -20.83 7.96 -7.17
CA ARG A 23 -19.61 7.72 -6.39
C ARG A 23 -18.55 8.74 -6.77
N ARG A 24 -17.85 9.32 -5.80
CA ARG A 24 -16.77 10.27 -6.06
C ARG A 24 -15.50 9.61 -6.57
N ASP A 25 -15.20 8.43 -6.08
CA ASP A 25 -13.93 7.72 -6.33
C ASP A 25 -13.84 7.15 -7.76
N THR A 26 -14.94 6.60 -8.29
CA THR A 26 -15.01 5.96 -9.63
C THR A 26 -15.79 6.77 -10.64
N ARG A 27 -16.59 7.75 -10.21
CA ARG A 27 -17.60 8.49 -11.01
C ARG A 27 -18.76 7.62 -11.50
N GLU A 28 -18.87 6.41 -10.97
CA GLU A 28 -19.98 5.51 -11.27
C GLU A 28 -21.31 6.11 -10.84
N LYS A 29 -22.34 5.91 -11.69
CA LYS A 29 -23.72 6.31 -11.43
C LYS A 29 -24.55 5.08 -11.15
N ILE A 30 -25.19 5.04 -9.99
CA ILE A 30 -26.00 3.92 -9.51
C ILE A 30 -27.42 4.43 -9.35
N VAL A 31 -28.39 3.82 -10.06
CA VAL A 31 -29.81 4.11 -9.89
C VAL A 31 -30.32 3.31 -8.69
N VAL A 32 -30.98 3.99 -7.76
CA VAL A 32 -31.45 3.42 -6.50
C VAL A 32 -32.90 3.84 -6.28
N SER A 33 -33.77 2.92 -5.82
CA SER A 33 -35.13 3.26 -5.40
C SER A 33 -35.10 4.22 -4.21
N LEU A 34 -36.03 5.18 -4.19
CA LEU A 34 -36.21 6.08 -3.04
C LEU A 34 -36.53 5.31 -1.75
N ASP A 35 -37.25 4.19 -1.87
CA ASP A 35 -37.63 3.36 -0.71
C ASP A 35 -36.44 2.61 -0.09
N GLU A 36 -35.37 2.40 -0.85
CA GLU A 36 -34.17 1.66 -0.44
C GLU A 36 -32.94 2.54 -0.25
N ILE A 37 -33.06 3.86 -0.43
CA ILE A 37 -31.90 4.78 -0.48
C ILE A 37 -31.04 4.71 0.77
N GLU A 38 -31.64 4.60 1.94
CA GLU A 38 -30.91 4.57 3.21
C GLU A 38 -30.00 3.33 3.29
N THR A 39 -30.56 2.15 3.00
CA THR A 39 -29.81 0.89 3.02
C THR A 39 -28.74 0.87 1.94
N LYS A 40 -29.13 1.24 0.70
CA LYS A 40 -28.21 1.24 -0.45
C LYS A 40 -27.07 2.25 -0.31
N LEU A 41 -27.33 3.40 0.28
CA LEU A 41 -26.29 4.38 0.54
C LEU A 41 -25.24 3.84 1.54
N GLY A 42 -25.68 3.13 2.59
CA GLY A 42 -24.78 2.45 3.51
C GLY A 42 -23.87 1.44 2.79
N GLU A 43 -24.47 0.54 1.99
CA GLU A 43 -23.73 -0.45 1.19
C GLU A 43 -22.72 0.21 0.22
N ILE A 44 -23.10 1.31 -0.43
CA ILE A 44 -22.23 2.06 -1.34
C ILE A 44 -21.06 2.67 -0.59
N LEU A 45 -21.27 3.24 0.60
CA LEU A 45 -20.20 3.83 1.41
C LEU A 45 -19.19 2.77 1.87
N GLU A 46 -19.66 1.60 2.32
CA GLU A 46 -18.79 0.47 2.68
C GLU A 46 -17.99 -0.03 1.47
N THR A 47 -18.63 -0.14 0.30
CA THR A 47 -17.98 -0.53 -0.95
C THR A 47 -16.88 0.47 -1.34
N ILE A 48 -17.16 1.79 -1.24
CA ILE A 48 -16.15 2.83 -1.51
C ILE A 48 -14.94 2.66 -0.60
N GLN A 49 -15.17 2.47 0.70
CA GLN A 49 -14.09 2.28 1.68
C GLN A 49 -13.25 1.04 1.35
N LYS A 50 -13.91 -0.08 1.03
CA LYS A 50 -13.24 -1.32 0.65
C LYS A 50 -12.42 -1.16 -0.63
N ASP A 51 -13.00 -0.59 -1.69
CA ASP A 51 -12.34 -0.39 -2.98
C ASP A 51 -11.12 0.53 -2.86
N MET A 52 -11.22 1.58 -2.03
CA MET A 52 -10.09 2.49 -1.76
C MET A 52 -8.98 1.77 -1.01
N TYR A 53 -9.32 0.96 -0.01
CA TYR A 53 -8.35 0.15 0.73
C TYR A 53 -7.65 -0.86 -0.19
N ASP A 54 -8.43 -1.62 -0.97
CA ASP A 54 -7.90 -2.66 -1.86
C ASP A 54 -6.94 -2.08 -2.91
N ARG A 55 -7.28 -0.91 -3.48
CA ARG A 55 -6.38 -0.20 -4.42
C ARG A 55 -5.11 0.28 -3.73
N ALA A 56 -5.21 0.87 -2.55
CA ALA A 56 -4.05 1.35 -1.79
C ALA A 56 -3.14 0.19 -1.37
N LYS A 57 -3.75 -0.92 -0.92
CA LYS A 57 -3.02 -2.13 -0.55
C LYS A 57 -2.32 -2.76 -1.75
N ALA A 58 -3.01 -2.93 -2.87
CA ALA A 58 -2.42 -3.47 -4.09
C ALA A 58 -1.26 -2.59 -4.60
N PHE A 59 -1.40 -1.27 -4.52
CA PHE A 59 -0.32 -0.33 -4.84
C PHE A 59 0.88 -0.54 -3.92
N LEU A 60 0.67 -0.57 -2.60
CA LEU A 60 1.74 -0.80 -1.63
C LEU A 60 2.44 -2.14 -1.88
N ASP A 61 1.67 -3.24 -1.98
CA ASP A 61 2.20 -4.58 -2.18
C ASP A 61 3.04 -4.67 -3.47
N SER A 62 2.60 -3.99 -4.54
CA SER A 62 3.35 -3.92 -5.80
C SER A 62 4.64 -3.11 -5.72
N HIS A 63 4.86 -2.34 -4.64
CA HIS A 63 6.04 -1.50 -4.40
C HIS A 63 6.91 -2.02 -3.24
N ILE A 64 6.73 -3.28 -2.86
CA ILE A 64 7.58 -3.97 -1.90
C ILE A 64 8.25 -5.12 -2.63
N ASP A 65 9.58 -5.10 -2.68
CA ASP A 65 10.41 -6.15 -3.24
C ASP A 65 11.27 -6.80 -2.16
N PHE A 66 11.94 -7.90 -2.47
CA PHE A 66 12.91 -8.57 -1.59
C PHE A 66 14.28 -8.59 -2.29
N ALA A 67 15.36 -8.41 -1.54
CA ALA A 67 16.73 -8.53 -2.05
C ALA A 67 17.56 -9.45 -1.14
N GLU A 68 18.32 -10.35 -1.76
CA GLU A 68 19.25 -11.23 -1.06
C GLU A 68 20.69 -10.72 -1.12
N THR A 69 21.00 -9.86 -2.09
CA THR A 69 22.32 -9.28 -2.27
C THR A 69 22.27 -7.76 -2.38
N MET A 70 23.40 -7.08 -2.10
CA MET A 70 23.51 -5.64 -2.26
C MET A 70 23.35 -5.18 -3.70
N ASP A 71 23.78 -5.99 -4.68
CA ASP A 71 23.64 -5.70 -6.10
C ASP A 71 22.16 -5.70 -6.51
N GLU A 72 21.41 -6.72 -6.09
CA GLU A 72 19.95 -6.77 -6.31
C GLU A 72 19.23 -5.59 -5.66
N MET A 73 19.63 -5.23 -4.43
CA MET A 73 19.05 -4.09 -3.72
C MET A 73 19.28 -2.79 -4.51
N ASN A 74 20.49 -2.56 -5.00
CA ASN A 74 20.83 -1.39 -5.80
C ASN A 74 20.08 -1.37 -7.14
N GLU A 75 20.03 -2.47 -7.85
CA GLU A 75 19.29 -2.60 -9.10
C GLU A 75 17.80 -2.25 -8.90
N LYS A 76 17.17 -2.84 -7.88
CA LYS A 76 15.75 -2.61 -7.57
C LYS A 76 15.48 -1.16 -7.19
N PHE A 77 16.32 -0.51 -6.37
CA PHE A 77 16.17 0.90 -6.05
C PHE A 77 16.38 1.84 -7.25
N ASN A 78 17.15 1.42 -8.26
CA ASN A 78 17.38 2.21 -9.46
C ASN A 78 16.26 2.03 -10.50
N THR A 79 15.56 0.90 -10.48
CA THR A 79 14.49 0.59 -11.45
C THR A 79 13.12 1.01 -10.96
N LYS A 80 12.85 0.94 -9.65
CA LYS A 80 11.52 1.18 -9.09
C LYS A 80 11.59 1.86 -7.72
N ARG A 81 10.69 2.82 -7.52
CA ARG A 81 10.47 3.42 -6.19
C ARG A 81 9.67 2.46 -5.33
N GLY A 82 10.02 2.36 -4.05
CA GLY A 82 9.32 1.50 -3.11
C GLY A 82 10.19 1.12 -1.92
N PHE A 83 9.80 0.02 -1.30
CA PHE A 83 10.55 -0.59 -0.21
C PHE A 83 11.19 -1.89 -0.67
N ILE A 84 12.35 -2.21 -0.09
CA ILE A 84 13.00 -3.50 -0.30
C ILE A 84 13.15 -4.18 1.05
N LYS A 85 12.59 -5.38 1.16
CA LYS A 85 12.84 -6.26 2.31
C LYS A 85 14.22 -6.90 2.16
N ALA A 86 14.99 -6.94 3.24
CA ALA A 86 16.23 -7.68 3.28
C ALA A 86 16.56 -8.15 4.70
N LYS A 87 17.40 -9.16 4.78
CA LYS A 87 17.89 -9.74 6.04
C LYS A 87 18.99 -8.85 6.60
N TRP A 88 18.92 -8.53 7.89
CA TRP A 88 19.82 -7.60 8.56
C TRP A 88 20.27 -8.10 9.93
N CYS A 89 21.53 -7.86 10.29
CA CYS A 89 22.12 -8.32 11.55
C CYS A 89 21.74 -7.47 12.78
N GLY A 90 21.09 -6.31 12.58
CA GLY A 90 20.69 -5.42 13.67
C GLY A 90 21.79 -4.43 14.11
N SER A 91 22.90 -4.31 13.38
CA SER A 91 24.00 -3.41 13.72
C SER A 91 23.86 -2.05 13.02
N ALA A 92 24.06 -0.96 13.77
CA ALA A 92 24.00 0.39 13.22
C ALA A 92 25.08 0.62 12.15
N GLU A 93 26.28 0.06 12.36
CA GLU A 93 27.38 0.15 11.40
C GLU A 93 27.01 -0.46 10.04
N CYS A 94 26.30 -1.61 10.05
CA CYS A 94 25.80 -2.20 8.80
C CYS A 94 24.71 -1.35 8.14
N GLU A 95 23.89 -0.66 8.90
CA GLU A 95 22.90 0.27 8.35
C GLU A 95 23.57 1.46 7.66
N ASP A 96 24.59 2.05 8.30
CA ASP A 96 25.36 3.17 7.73
C ASP A 96 26.06 2.75 6.43
N GLU A 97 26.66 1.57 6.40
CA GLU A 97 27.31 1.03 5.19
C GLU A 97 26.29 0.72 4.06
N ILE A 98 25.14 0.14 4.40
CA ILE A 98 24.06 -0.06 3.42
C ILE A 98 23.57 1.27 2.87
N LYS A 99 23.40 2.28 3.74
CA LYS A 99 23.02 3.64 3.34
C LYS A 99 24.04 4.24 2.38
N ALA A 100 25.32 4.11 2.66
CA ALA A 100 26.39 4.59 1.79
C ALA A 100 26.41 3.85 0.45
N ALA A 101 26.34 2.52 0.47
CA ALA A 101 26.39 1.67 -0.72
C ALA A 101 25.15 1.81 -1.64
N THR A 102 24.00 2.17 -1.08
CA THR A 102 22.76 2.35 -1.85
C THR A 102 22.49 3.80 -2.25
N GLY A 103 23.26 4.75 -1.73
CA GLY A 103 23.01 6.17 -1.93
C GLY A 103 21.78 6.68 -1.17
N GLY A 104 21.56 6.18 0.07
CA GLY A 104 20.58 6.76 1.01
C GLY A 104 19.47 5.84 1.52
N ALA A 105 19.50 4.54 1.24
CA ALA A 105 18.52 3.63 1.83
C ALA A 105 18.79 3.40 3.32
N THR A 106 17.76 3.53 4.13
CA THR A 106 17.81 3.30 5.59
C THR A 106 16.72 2.32 6.01
N THR A 107 16.88 1.68 7.15
CA THR A 107 15.85 0.82 7.75
C THR A 107 14.63 1.65 8.11
N ARG A 108 13.43 1.08 7.91
CA ARG A 108 12.15 1.72 8.22
C ARG A 108 11.41 1.02 9.35
N CYS A 109 11.22 -0.28 9.21
CA CYS A 109 10.61 -1.10 10.25
C CYS A 109 11.04 -2.55 10.10
N ILE A 110 10.93 -3.30 11.20
CA ILE A 110 11.09 -4.75 11.21
C ILE A 110 9.83 -5.37 10.61
N CYS A 111 10.02 -6.28 9.65
CA CYS A 111 8.92 -7.06 9.08
C CYS A 111 8.43 -8.07 10.13
N LYS A 112 7.13 -8.02 10.45
CA LYS A 112 6.54 -8.93 11.44
C LYS A 112 6.13 -10.27 10.83
N GLU A 113 5.81 -10.25 9.53
CA GLU A 113 5.34 -11.39 8.77
C GLU A 113 6.48 -12.33 8.37
N ASP A 114 7.66 -11.77 8.12
CA ASP A 114 8.85 -12.52 7.69
C ASP A 114 9.84 -12.64 8.85
N GLN A 115 10.14 -13.86 9.22
CA GLN A 115 11.11 -14.16 10.26
C GLN A 115 12.40 -14.73 9.65
N VAL A 116 13.53 -14.39 10.27
CA VAL A 116 14.81 -15.01 9.93
C VAL A 116 14.86 -16.46 10.39
N LYS A 117 15.55 -17.30 9.62
CA LYS A 117 15.80 -18.72 9.91
C LYS A 117 17.26 -18.94 10.29
N ASP A 118 17.53 -20.09 10.86
CA ASP A 118 18.92 -20.50 11.09
C ASP A 118 19.68 -20.58 9.76
N GLY A 119 20.84 -19.94 9.72
CA GLY A 119 21.67 -19.83 8.52
C GLY A 119 21.39 -18.60 7.64
N ASP A 120 20.34 -17.83 7.92
CA ASP A 120 20.13 -16.57 7.22
C ASP A 120 21.20 -15.54 7.56
N THR A 121 21.72 -14.87 6.55
CA THR A 121 22.82 -13.92 6.72
C THR A 121 22.43 -12.50 6.38
N CYS A 122 23.06 -11.53 7.03
CA CYS A 122 22.90 -10.12 6.74
C CYS A 122 23.32 -9.82 5.31
N ILE A 123 22.47 -9.08 4.59
CA ILE A 123 22.68 -8.70 3.19
C ILE A 123 24.03 -7.99 2.93
N PHE A 124 24.56 -7.30 3.94
CA PHE A 124 25.81 -6.54 3.81
C PHE A 124 27.02 -7.30 4.37
N CYS A 125 27.00 -7.65 5.66
CA CYS A 125 28.20 -8.17 6.33
C CYS A 125 28.29 -9.71 6.35
N GLY A 126 27.29 -10.44 5.89
CA GLY A 126 27.27 -11.91 5.88
C GLY A 126 27.19 -12.58 7.26
N LYS A 127 27.16 -11.82 8.37
CA LYS A 127 26.94 -12.37 9.71
C LYS A 127 25.47 -12.85 9.86
N GLN A 128 25.21 -13.66 10.87
CA GLN A 128 23.84 -14.11 11.19
C GLN A 128 22.87 -12.92 11.21
N ALA A 129 21.82 -13.03 10.43
CA ALA A 129 20.74 -12.04 10.45
C ALA A 129 19.91 -12.19 11.73
N LYS A 130 19.39 -11.06 12.23
CA LYS A 130 18.46 -11.04 13.37
C LYS A 130 17.05 -10.68 12.96
N HIS A 131 16.91 -9.92 11.88
CA HIS A 131 15.63 -9.38 11.42
C HIS A 131 15.54 -9.38 9.90
N VAL A 132 14.32 -9.51 9.39
CA VAL A 132 13.96 -9.01 8.06
C VAL A 132 13.43 -7.61 8.25
N VAL A 133 13.96 -6.64 7.50
CA VAL A 133 13.58 -5.23 7.62
C VAL A 133 13.23 -4.63 6.28
N TYR A 134 12.38 -3.61 6.30
CA TYR A 134 12.11 -2.78 5.13
C TYR A 134 13.16 -1.68 5.02
N PHE A 135 13.84 -1.62 3.89
CA PHE A 135 14.70 -0.51 3.49
C PHE A 135 13.96 0.43 2.54
N GLY A 136 14.19 1.74 2.68
CA GLY A 136 13.60 2.74 1.80
C GLY A 136 14.53 3.96 1.67
N LYS A 137 14.58 4.53 0.46
CA LYS A 137 15.26 5.81 0.21
C LYS A 137 14.32 6.97 0.54
N ALA A 138 14.82 8.02 1.20
CA ALA A 138 14.17 9.33 1.26
C ALA A 138 14.43 10.09 -0.05
N TYR A 139 13.49 10.92 -0.45
CA TYR A 139 13.58 11.76 -1.63
C TYR A 139 13.83 13.20 -1.22
#